data_d264a3ca27ef330bc277c62d1d7d8208
#
_entry.id   d264a3ca27ef330bc277c62d1d7d8208
#
_cell.length_a   1.000
_cell.length_b   1.000
_cell.length_c   1.000
_cell.angle_alpha   90.00
_cell.angle_beta   90.00
_cell.angle_gamma   90.00
#
_symmetry.space_group_name_H-M   'P 1'
#
loop_
_entity.id
_entity.type
_entity.pdbx_description
1 polymer ?
#
loop_
_entity_poly.entity_id
_entity_poly.type
_entity_poly.pdbx_seq_one_letter_code
_entity_poly.pdbx_strand_id
1 'polypeptide(L)'
;MALPKMMQDVWDNHLDSLTPMMKMYLETKKQHDDCIIFYRLGDFYEMFFDDATTASKEMEITLTGKSCGLEERAPMCGVPYHAVDSYINRLVTKGYKVCIVEQTEDPAQAKGLVKREVVRIVTPGTNLNTAAMDEGRNNYIMSIAYIGGKFGISIADVTTGDYYVTEVTTERNVVDEINKFMPSEIICNHSFLMSGMDIDDLKDRLSISVFELEEWYFDEEICSDVLKEHFGMVDLAGLGISNMSLGIIASGSLLKYLYETQKNSLSHMTKLIP
;
A
#
# COMPACT_ATOMS: atom_id res chain seq x y z
N MET A 1 7.01 5.19 -12.17
CA MET A 1 5.64 5.16 -12.73
C MET A 1 5.23 6.58 -13.13
N ALA A 2 4.22 6.75 -13.96
CA ALA A 2 3.81 8.06 -14.48
C ALA A 2 2.57 8.54 -13.72
N LEU A 3 2.47 9.86 -13.51
CA LEU A 3 1.26 10.47 -12.97
C LEU A 3 0.03 10.16 -13.86
N PRO A 4 -1.19 10.13 -13.31
CA PRO A 4 -2.42 10.11 -14.08
C PRO A 4 -2.48 11.28 -15.09
N LYS A 5 -3.24 11.10 -16.16
CA LYS A 5 -3.18 11.97 -17.34
C LYS A 5 -3.34 13.46 -17.06
N MET A 6 -4.36 13.85 -16.28
CA MET A 6 -4.62 15.26 -15.95
C MET A 6 -3.51 15.82 -15.06
N MET A 7 -3.10 15.06 -14.04
CA MET A 7 -2.02 15.46 -13.14
C MET A 7 -0.68 15.57 -13.86
N GLN A 8 -0.40 14.69 -14.83
CA GLN A 8 0.82 14.74 -15.64
C GLN A 8 0.85 16.02 -16.49
N ASP A 9 -0.25 16.36 -17.14
CA ASP A 9 -0.35 17.59 -17.93
C ASP A 9 -0.14 18.84 -17.07
N VAL A 10 -0.78 18.88 -15.90
CA VAL A 10 -0.61 20.00 -14.95
C VAL A 10 0.82 20.09 -14.42
N TRP A 11 1.45 18.96 -14.14
CA TRP A 11 2.84 18.89 -13.70
C TRP A 11 3.80 19.44 -14.75
N ASP A 12 3.64 19.02 -16.00
CA ASP A 12 4.57 19.35 -17.09
C ASP A 12 4.40 20.81 -17.58
N ASN A 13 3.16 21.31 -17.59
CA ASN A 13 2.84 22.56 -18.28
C ASN A 13 2.39 23.71 -17.36
N HIS A 14 1.94 23.44 -16.13
CA HIS A 14 1.25 24.42 -15.29
C HIS A 14 1.71 24.47 -13.83
N LEU A 15 2.76 23.72 -13.46
CA LEU A 15 3.21 23.60 -12.07
C LEU A 15 3.45 24.97 -11.40
N ASP A 16 4.09 25.89 -12.10
CA ASP A 16 4.44 27.22 -11.56
C ASP A 16 3.21 28.12 -11.28
N SER A 17 2.12 27.87 -11.98
CA SER A 17 0.86 28.62 -11.82
C SER A 17 -0.02 28.11 -10.68
N LEU A 18 0.27 26.92 -10.15
CA LEU A 18 -0.50 26.32 -9.07
C LEU A 18 -0.31 27.06 -7.73
N THR A 19 -1.35 27.01 -6.90
CA THR A 19 -1.21 27.41 -5.49
C THR A 19 -0.19 26.52 -4.78
N PRO A 20 0.51 27.02 -3.75
CA PRO A 20 1.50 26.24 -3.00
C PRO A 20 0.94 24.91 -2.46
N MET A 21 -0.31 24.89 -2.00
CA MET A 21 -0.97 23.68 -1.51
C MET A 21 -1.15 22.64 -2.62
N MET A 22 -1.55 23.05 -3.83
CA MET A 22 -1.72 22.15 -4.97
C MET A 22 -0.38 21.59 -5.49
N LYS A 23 0.69 22.39 -5.42
CA LYS A 23 2.05 21.88 -5.71
C LYS A 23 2.44 20.76 -4.76
N MET A 24 2.28 20.97 -3.45
CA MET A 24 2.57 19.95 -2.43
C MET A 24 1.71 18.69 -2.61
N TYR A 25 0.44 18.84 -2.99
CA TYR A 25 -0.43 17.71 -3.31
C TYR A 25 0.12 16.86 -4.48
N LEU A 26 0.51 17.51 -5.58
CA LEU A 26 1.08 16.83 -6.74
C LEU A 26 2.46 16.24 -6.46
N GLU A 27 3.29 16.89 -5.64
CA GLU A 27 4.57 16.33 -5.18
C GLU A 27 4.35 15.04 -4.37
N THR A 28 3.38 15.05 -3.47
CA THR A 28 2.98 13.84 -2.71
C THR A 28 2.47 12.76 -3.65
N LYS A 29 1.63 13.12 -4.60
CA LYS A 29 1.11 12.17 -5.60
C LYS A 29 2.22 11.54 -6.44
N LYS A 30 3.22 12.30 -6.83
CA LYS A 30 4.37 11.81 -7.60
C LYS A 30 5.20 10.76 -6.84
N GLN A 31 5.27 10.89 -5.51
CA GLN A 31 5.95 9.93 -4.64
C GLN A 31 5.09 8.69 -4.37
N HIS A 32 3.76 8.79 -4.52
CA HIS A 32 2.77 7.75 -4.26
C HIS A 32 1.78 7.67 -5.42
N ASP A 33 2.28 7.50 -6.63
CA ASP A 33 1.52 7.59 -7.88
C ASP A 33 0.45 6.49 -8.02
N ASP A 34 0.64 5.35 -7.36
CA ASP A 34 -0.28 4.22 -7.30
C ASP A 34 -1.41 4.37 -6.23
N CYS A 35 -1.37 5.43 -5.43
CA CYS A 35 -2.34 5.68 -4.36
C CYS A 35 -3.32 6.81 -4.70
N ILE A 36 -4.55 6.73 -4.21
CA ILE A 36 -5.46 7.87 -4.11
C ILE A 36 -5.04 8.68 -2.88
N ILE A 37 -4.73 9.96 -3.06
CA ILE A 37 -4.26 10.83 -1.97
C ILE A 37 -5.45 11.41 -1.22
N PHE A 38 -5.53 11.12 0.08
CA PHE A 38 -6.46 11.74 1.03
C PHE A 38 -5.72 12.84 1.78
N TYR A 39 -5.93 14.07 1.36
CA TYR A 39 -5.16 15.24 1.81
C TYR A 39 -5.93 16.01 2.86
N ARG A 40 -5.45 16.02 4.11
CA ARG A 40 -6.14 16.71 5.22
C ARG A 40 -6.16 18.22 5.04
N LEU A 41 -7.36 18.77 5.00
CA LEU A 41 -7.63 20.23 4.95
C LEU A 41 -8.76 20.55 5.93
N GLY A 42 -8.40 21.09 7.10
CA GLY A 42 -9.36 21.34 8.18
C GLY A 42 -10.03 20.06 8.63
N ASP A 43 -11.37 20.02 8.60
CA ASP A 43 -12.17 18.86 9.04
C ASP A 43 -12.46 17.84 7.93
N PHE A 44 -11.81 17.99 6.77
CA PHE A 44 -12.00 17.12 5.62
C PHE A 44 -10.69 16.47 5.17
N TYR A 45 -10.82 15.32 4.51
CA TYR A 45 -9.84 14.85 3.54
C TYR A 45 -10.34 15.18 2.15
N GLU A 46 -9.54 15.92 1.40
CA GLU A 46 -9.85 16.33 0.03
C GLU A 46 -8.97 15.59 -0.97
N MET A 47 -9.54 15.29 -2.11
CA MET A 47 -8.89 14.67 -3.27
C MET A 47 -9.03 15.60 -4.47
N PHE A 48 -8.01 15.65 -5.34
CA PHE A 48 -7.96 16.56 -6.46
C PHE A 48 -7.62 15.86 -7.76
N PHE A 49 -7.95 16.50 -8.88
CA PHE A 49 -7.65 16.05 -10.24
C PHE A 49 -8.17 14.63 -10.52
N ASP A 50 -7.33 13.77 -11.08
CA ASP A 50 -7.69 12.38 -11.40
C ASP A 50 -8.11 11.58 -10.16
N ASP A 51 -7.49 11.81 -9.01
CA ASP A 51 -7.87 11.16 -7.75
C ASP A 51 -9.31 11.52 -7.36
N ALA A 52 -9.69 12.78 -7.50
CA ALA A 52 -11.06 13.22 -7.23
C ALA A 52 -12.08 12.59 -8.18
N THR A 53 -11.76 12.51 -9.46
CA THR A 53 -12.62 11.90 -10.48
C THR A 53 -12.84 10.42 -10.18
N THR A 54 -11.78 9.69 -9.85
CA THR A 54 -11.86 8.28 -9.48
C THR A 54 -12.58 8.08 -8.15
N ALA A 55 -12.16 8.78 -7.10
CA ALA A 55 -12.70 8.62 -5.76
C ALA A 55 -14.19 8.99 -5.67
N SER A 56 -14.63 10.08 -6.33
CA SER A 56 -16.03 10.48 -6.32
C SER A 56 -16.94 9.41 -6.92
N LYS A 57 -16.50 8.78 -8.01
CA LYS A 57 -17.22 7.69 -8.68
C LYS A 57 -17.27 6.45 -7.78
N GLU A 58 -16.12 6.03 -7.26
CA GLU A 58 -15.99 4.77 -6.51
C GLU A 58 -16.63 4.85 -5.11
N MET A 59 -16.62 6.03 -4.50
CA MET A 59 -17.26 6.27 -3.19
C MET A 59 -18.69 6.78 -3.31
N GLU A 60 -19.18 7.09 -4.52
CA GLU A 60 -20.52 7.63 -4.78
C GLU A 60 -20.76 8.97 -4.06
N ILE A 61 -19.78 9.88 -4.13
CA ILE A 61 -19.84 11.22 -3.54
C ILE A 61 -19.77 12.30 -4.62
N THR A 62 -20.20 13.51 -4.27
CA THR A 62 -20.24 14.64 -5.20
C THR A 62 -18.85 15.06 -5.66
N LEU A 63 -18.67 15.13 -6.98
CA LEU A 63 -17.53 15.79 -7.61
C LEU A 63 -17.84 17.29 -7.77
N THR A 64 -16.94 18.13 -7.29
CA THR A 64 -16.99 19.59 -7.42
C THR A 64 -15.67 20.14 -7.94
N GLY A 65 -15.39 21.40 -7.78
CA GLY A 65 -14.14 22.02 -8.19
C GLY A 65 -13.59 22.98 -7.16
N LYS A 66 -12.26 23.06 -7.08
CA LYS A 66 -11.53 23.99 -6.21
C LYS A 66 -10.59 24.86 -7.01
N SER A 67 -10.52 26.16 -6.67
CA SER A 67 -9.52 27.04 -7.28
C SER A 67 -8.12 26.55 -6.96
N CYS A 68 -7.29 26.39 -7.99
CA CYS A 68 -5.97 25.80 -7.89
C CYS A 68 -4.82 26.69 -8.37
N GLY A 69 -5.16 27.92 -8.81
CA GLY A 69 -4.22 28.87 -9.42
C GLY A 69 -4.28 28.89 -10.95
N LEU A 70 -4.99 27.94 -11.56
CA LEU A 70 -5.28 27.93 -12.99
C LEU A 70 -6.61 28.64 -13.29
N GLU A 71 -6.85 28.96 -14.54
CA GLU A 71 -8.12 29.51 -15.00
C GLU A 71 -9.28 28.54 -14.75
N GLU A 72 -9.07 27.26 -15.04
CA GLU A 72 -10.00 26.19 -14.73
C GLU A 72 -9.82 25.70 -13.28
N ARG A 73 -10.94 25.36 -12.63
CA ARG A 73 -10.92 24.80 -11.29
C ARG A 73 -10.49 23.33 -11.33
N ALA A 74 -9.63 22.90 -10.41
CA ALA A 74 -9.30 21.51 -10.26
C ALA A 74 -10.54 20.70 -9.85
N PRO A 75 -10.82 19.54 -10.47
CA PRO A 75 -11.79 18.59 -9.92
C PRO A 75 -11.46 18.28 -8.47
N MET A 76 -12.47 18.27 -7.61
CA MET A 76 -12.31 18.01 -6.18
C MET A 76 -13.49 17.21 -5.62
N CYS A 77 -13.21 16.30 -4.73
CA CYS A 77 -14.18 15.72 -3.81
C CYS A 77 -13.58 15.64 -2.41
N GLY A 78 -14.41 15.45 -1.40
CA GLY A 78 -13.93 15.40 -0.03
C GLY A 78 -14.89 14.65 0.89
N VAL A 79 -14.32 14.12 1.98
CA VAL A 79 -15.04 13.40 3.02
C VAL A 79 -14.72 13.97 4.40
N PRO A 80 -15.66 14.00 5.34
CA PRO A 80 -15.38 14.41 6.71
C PRO A 80 -14.34 13.48 7.36
N TYR A 81 -13.36 14.03 8.08
CA TYR A 81 -12.29 13.23 8.66
C TYR A 81 -12.79 12.18 9.66
N HIS A 82 -13.85 12.48 10.40
CA HIS A 82 -14.42 11.57 11.40
C HIS A 82 -15.17 10.37 10.79
N ALA A 83 -15.50 10.43 9.50
CA ALA A 83 -16.18 9.35 8.77
C ALA A 83 -15.27 8.68 7.73
N VAL A 84 -13.99 9.02 7.70
CA VAL A 84 -13.04 8.62 6.65
C VAL A 84 -12.90 7.11 6.49
N ASP A 85 -12.94 6.35 7.58
CA ASP A 85 -12.71 4.90 7.58
C ASP A 85 -13.70 4.15 6.68
N SER A 86 -14.98 4.54 6.69
CA SER A 86 -15.99 3.91 5.83
C SER A 86 -15.74 4.19 4.35
N TYR A 87 -15.22 5.37 4.01
CA TYR A 87 -14.87 5.74 2.64
C TYR A 87 -13.59 5.05 2.16
N ILE A 88 -12.57 4.99 3.02
CA ILE A 88 -11.35 4.24 2.73
C ILE A 88 -11.69 2.78 2.45
N ASN A 89 -12.52 2.16 3.29
CA ASN A 89 -12.94 0.78 3.10
C ASN A 89 -13.59 0.53 1.73
N ARG A 90 -14.44 1.46 1.24
CA ARG A 90 -15.03 1.35 -0.10
C ARG A 90 -14.00 1.32 -1.22
N LEU A 91 -12.90 2.06 -1.09
CA LEU A 91 -11.83 2.09 -2.07
C LEU A 91 -10.94 0.85 -1.99
N VAL A 92 -10.46 0.49 -0.80
CA VAL A 92 -9.50 -0.62 -0.65
C VAL A 92 -10.14 -1.99 -0.93
N THR A 93 -11.42 -2.17 -0.65
CA THR A 93 -12.16 -3.39 -1.04
C THR A 93 -12.31 -3.55 -2.55
N LYS A 94 -12.16 -2.48 -3.31
CA LYS A 94 -12.12 -2.46 -4.78
C LYS A 94 -10.69 -2.56 -5.34
N GLY A 95 -9.68 -2.73 -4.49
CA GLY A 95 -8.28 -2.89 -4.86
C GLY A 95 -7.48 -1.58 -4.97
N TYR A 96 -8.04 -0.43 -4.59
CA TYR A 96 -7.30 0.83 -4.53
C TYR A 96 -6.43 0.90 -3.28
N LYS A 97 -5.30 1.62 -3.37
CA LYS A 97 -4.50 2.04 -2.23
C LYS A 97 -4.82 3.49 -1.89
N VAL A 98 -4.85 3.82 -0.62
CA VAL A 98 -5.14 5.17 -0.11
C VAL A 98 -3.97 5.69 0.70
N CYS A 99 -3.42 6.83 0.30
CA CYS A 99 -2.35 7.52 1.01
C CYS A 99 -2.95 8.60 1.92
N ILE A 100 -2.80 8.45 3.22
CA ILE A 100 -3.31 9.39 4.23
C ILE A 100 -2.25 10.44 4.52
N VAL A 101 -2.59 11.71 4.23
CA VAL A 101 -1.75 12.87 4.48
C VAL A 101 -2.37 13.73 5.56
N GLU A 102 -1.70 13.82 6.70
CA GLU A 102 -2.17 14.55 7.87
C GLU A 102 -1.43 15.88 8.09
N GLN A 103 -2.10 16.80 8.77
CA GLN A 103 -1.50 17.98 9.32
C GLN A 103 -0.66 17.61 10.54
N THR A 104 0.64 17.87 10.50
CA THR A 104 1.58 17.56 11.58
C THR A 104 1.99 18.80 12.39
N GLU A 105 1.43 19.95 12.05
CA GLU A 105 1.65 21.23 12.72
C GLU A 105 0.31 21.85 13.09
N ASP A 106 0.27 22.51 14.27
CA ASP A 106 -0.91 23.26 14.70
C ASP A 106 -1.15 24.46 13.75
N PRO A 107 -2.32 24.54 13.09
CA PRO A 107 -2.63 25.66 12.19
C PRO A 107 -2.51 27.04 12.85
N ALA A 108 -2.72 27.14 14.17
CA ALA A 108 -2.60 28.38 14.93
C ALA A 108 -1.14 28.84 15.11
N GLN A 109 -0.17 27.94 14.95
CA GLN A 109 1.26 28.21 15.12
C GLN A 109 2.01 28.26 13.78
N ALA A 110 1.37 27.87 12.68
CA ALA A 110 1.99 27.82 11.36
C ALA A 110 2.31 29.23 10.82
N LYS A 111 3.57 29.44 10.48
CA LYS A 111 4.02 30.66 9.76
C LYS A 111 3.96 30.44 8.25
N GLY A 112 2.76 30.20 7.71
CA GLY A 112 2.56 29.90 6.29
C GLY A 112 1.67 28.69 6.07
N LEU A 113 2.03 27.81 5.11
CA LEU A 113 1.31 26.55 4.89
C LEU A 113 1.57 25.59 6.05
N VAL A 114 0.48 25.06 6.62
CA VAL A 114 0.54 24.02 7.63
C VAL A 114 1.29 22.80 7.08
N LYS A 115 2.29 22.31 7.82
CA LYS A 115 3.06 21.13 7.46
C LYS A 115 2.16 19.90 7.39
N ARG A 116 2.36 19.09 6.38
CA ARG A 116 1.65 17.84 6.15
C ARG A 116 2.61 16.72 5.82
N GLU A 117 2.31 15.54 6.29
CA GLU A 117 3.13 14.34 6.08
C GLU A 117 2.25 13.13 5.77
N VAL A 118 2.79 12.21 5.00
CA VAL A 118 2.18 10.89 4.81
C VAL A 118 2.32 10.09 6.10
N VAL A 119 1.20 9.79 6.73
CA VAL A 119 1.19 9.07 8.02
C VAL A 119 0.89 7.59 7.86
N ARG A 120 0.24 7.21 6.76
CA ARG A 120 -0.10 5.81 6.46
C ARG A 120 -0.52 5.64 5.01
N ILE A 121 -0.25 4.44 4.47
CA ILE A 121 -0.85 3.96 3.23
C ILE A 121 -1.73 2.77 3.58
N VAL A 122 -3.03 2.88 3.28
CA VAL A 122 -3.99 1.80 3.48
C VAL A 122 -4.12 1.01 2.18
N THR A 123 -3.93 -0.29 2.28
CA THR A 123 -4.02 -1.24 1.17
C THR A 123 -5.03 -2.35 1.50
N PRO A 124 -5.48 -3.17 0.55
CA PRO A 124 -6.42 -4.25 0.85
C PRO A 124 -5.97 -5.17 1.98
N GLY A 125 -4.70 -5.54 2.03
CA GLY A 125 -4.13 -6.43 3.06
C GLY A 125 -3.75 -5.74 4.37
N THR A 126 -3.77 -4.41 4.42
CA THR A 126 -3.41 -3.62 5.62
C THR A 126 -4.58 -2.81 6.17
N ASN A 127 -5.78 -3.02 5.65
CA ASN A 127 -6.98 -2.35 6.14
C ASN A 127 -7.38 -2.90 7.52
N LEU A 128 -7.36 -2.04 8.53
CA LEU A 128 -7.69 -2.42 9.92
C LEU A 128 -9.20 -2.45 10.18
N ASN A 129 -10.02 -1.88 9.30
CA ASN A 129 -11.48 -1.82 9.43
C ASN A 129 -12.20 -3.07 8.95
N THR A 130 -11.49 -4.14 8.66
CA THR A 130 -12.08 -5.44 8.36
C THR A 130 -12.91 -6.00 9.53
N ALA A 131 -12.75 -5.48 10.74
CA ALA A 131 -13.61 -5.79 11.88
C ALA A 131 -15.11 -5.48 11.65
N ALA A 132 -15.45 -4.64 10.66
CA ALA A 132 -16.82 -4.41 10.24
C ALA A 132 -17.32 -5.47 9.24
N MET A 133 -16.47 -6.34 8.74
CA MET A 133 -16.82 -7.30 7.68
C MET A 133 -17.07 -8.73 8.16
N ASP A 134 -16.43 -9.19 9.22
CA ASP A 134 -16.74 -10.46 9.93
C ASP A 134 -15.87 -10.51 11.20
N GLU A 135 -16.44 -10.37 12.35
CA GLU A 135 -15.75 -10.54 13.62
C GLU A 135 -15.04 -11.89 13.66
N GLY A 136 -13.70 -11.88 13.64
CA GLY A 136 -12.86 -13.07 13.83
C GLY A 136 -12.15 -13.60 12.59
N ARG A 137 -12.18 -12.92 11.44
CA ARG A 137 -11.34 -13.28 10.28
C ARG A 137 -10.05 -12.46 10.25
N ASN A 138 -8.93 -13.15 10.02
CA ASN A 138 -7.64 -12.52 9.73
C ASN A 138 -7.70 -11.79 8.38
N ASN A 139 -6.99 -10.67 8.28
CA ASN A 139 -6.76 -10.00 7.02
C ASN A 139 -5.30 -10.19 6.59
N TYR A 140 -5.06 -11.21 5.78
CA TYR A 140 -3.72 -11.56 5.36
C TYR A 140 -3.25 -10.77 4.14
N ILE A 141 -1.97 -10.40 4.17
CA ILE A 141 -1.18 -9.96 3.02
C ILE A 141 -0.11 -11.03 2.74
N MET A 142 0.14 -11.31 1.48
CA MET A 142 1.10 -12.32 1.04
C MET A 142 2.15 -11.69 0.14
N SER A 143 3.42 -12.01 0.35
CA SER A 143 4.50 -11.74 -0.59
C SER A 143 4.89 -13.02 -1.32
N ILE A 144 5.01 -12.95 -2.65
CA ILE A 144 5.47 -14.06 -3.48
C ILE A 144 6.67 -13.60 -4.32
N ALA A 145 7.80 -14.23 -4.09
CA ALA A 145 9.02 -14.09 -4.90
C ALA A 145 9.22 -15.33 -5.77
N TYR A 146 9.19 -15.18 -7.09
CA TYR A 146 9.48 -16.25 -8.03
C TYR A 146 10.86 -16.04 -8.65
N ILE A 147 11.80 -16.95 -8.36
CA ILE A 147 13.19 -16.87 -8.81
C ILE A 147 13.70 -18.27 -9.12
N GLY A 148 14.30 -18.46 -10.28
CA GLY A 148 14.92 -19.75 -10.64
C GLY A 148 13.96 -20.95 -10.67
N GLY A 149 12.69 -20.72 -10.99
CA GLY A 149 11.68 -21.80 -11.08
C GLY A 149 11.11 -22.24 -9.72
N LYS A 150 11.37 -21.50 -8.64
CA LYS A 150 10.88 -21.76 -7.30
C LYS A 150 10.20 -20.53 -6.71
N PHE A 151 9.38 -20.71 -5.69
CA PHE A 151 8.62 -19.65 -5.04
C PHE A 151 8.99 -19.54 -3.57
N GLY A 152 9.34 -18.34 -3.14
CA GLY A 152 9.33 -17.94 -1.73
C GLY A 152 7.99 -17.27 -1.42
N ILE A 153 7.35 -17.65 -0.32
CA ILE A 153 6.05 -17.13 0.09
C ILE A 153 6.15 -16.69 1.55
N SER A 154 5.70 -15.47 1.82
CA SER A 154 5.55 -14.98 3.18
C SER A 154 4.17 -14.38 3.37
N ILE A 155 3.59 -14.59 4.54
CA ILE A 155 2.23 -14.17 4.87
C ILE A 155 2.24 -13.42 6.19
N ALA A 156 1.51 -12.31 6.28
CA ALA A 156 1.36 -11.57 7.53
C ALA A 156 -0.07 -11.07 7.73
N ASP A 157 -0.47 -10.96 9.00
CA ASP A 157 -1.61 -10.18 9.44
C ASP A 157 -1.12 -9.05 10.34
N VAL A 158 -1.29 -7.81 9.88
CA VAL A 158 -0.81 -6.62 10.59
C VAL A 158 -1.54 -6.39 11.90
N THR A 159 -2.76 -6.92 12.05
CA THR A 159 -3.57 -6.72 13.26
C THR A 159 -3.16 -7.67 14.40
N THR A 160 -2.87 -8.93 14.05
CA THR A 160 -2.52 -9.98 15.02
C THR A 160 -1.02 -10.10 15.26
N GLY A 161 -0.21 -9.66 14.28
CA GLY A 161 1.23 -9.87 14.27
C GLY A 161 1.64 -11.26 13.77
N ASP A 162 0.71 -12.03 13.22
CA ASP A 162 1.01 -13.31 12.56
C ASP A 162 1.96 -13.09 11.39
N TYR A 163 3.00 -13.90 11.30
CA TYR A 163 4.01 -13.78 10.27
C TYR A 163 4.62 -15.15 9.94
N TYR A 164 4.38 -15.61 8.72
CA TYR A 164 4.74 -16.94 8.24
C TYR A 164 5.63 -16.88 7.01
N VAL A 165 6.41 -17.93 6.79
CA VAL A 165 7.25 -18.10 5.60
C VAL A 165 7.30 -19.55 5.16
N THR A 166 7.34 -19.77 3.85
CA THR A 166 7.58 -21.08 3.25
C THR A 166 8.23 -20.97 1.88
N GLU A 167 8.76 -22.06 1.37
CA GLU A 167 9.21 -22.18 -0.02
C GLU A 167 8.52 -23.35 -0.68
N VAL A 168 8.09 -23.15 -1.93
CA VAL A 168 7.44 -24.18 -2.73
C VAL A 168 8.02 -24.21 -4.15
N THR A 169 7.85 -25.34 -4.83
CA THR A 169 8.48 -25.58 -6.13
C THR A 169 7.50 -25.68 -7.29
N THR A 170 6.20 -25.67 -7.01
CA THR A 170 5.16 -25.81 -8.04
C THR A 170 4.08 -24.75 -7.90
N GLU A 171 3.48 -24.33 -9.02
CA GLU A 171 2.33 -23.44 -9.05
C GLU A 171 1.15 -23.98 -8.23
N ARG A 172 0.94 -25.29 -8.25
CA ARG A 172 -0.10 -25.95 -7.45
C ARG A 172 0.07 -25.67 -5.95
N ASN A 173 1.31 -25.79 -5.44
CA ASN A 173 1.59 -25.52 -4.04
C ASN A 173 1.38 -24.02 -3.71
N VAL A 174 1.66 -23.12 -4.65
CA VAL A 174 1.33 -21.69 -4.49
C VAL A 174 -0.18 -21.51 -4.33
N VAL A 175 -0.98 -22.14 -5.19
CA VAL A 175 -2.45 -22.11 -5.11
C VAL A 175 -2.95 -22.69 -3.78
N ASP A 176 -2.33 -23.77 -3.29
CA ASP A 176 -2.69 -24.38 -2.00
C ASP A 176 -2.44 -23.41 -0.84
N GLU A 177 -1.31 -22.69 -0.83
CA GLU A 177 -1.03 -21.65 0.18
C GLU A 177 -1.98 -20.44 0.06
N ILE A 178 -2.29 -19.99 -1.15
CA ILE A 178 -3.28 -18.93 -1.37
C ILE A 178 -4.66 -19.36 -0.83
N ASN A 179 -5.10 -20.56 -1.11
CA ASN A 179 -6.39 -21.07 -0.61
C ASN A 179 -6.41 -21.27 0.90
N LYS A 180 -5.28 -21.61 1.51
CA LYS A 180 -5.14 -21.77 2.96
C LYS A 180 -5.30 -20.45 3.72
N PHE A 181 -4.65 -19.39 3.24
CA PHE A 181 -4.63 -18.10 3.91
C PHE A 181 -5.67 -17.11 3.38
N MET A 182 -6.13 -17.28 2.13
CA MET A 182 -7.07 -16.37 1.47
C MET A 182 -6.68 -14.89 1.65
N PRO A 183 -5.48 -14.48 1.20
CA PRO A 183 -5.02 -13.12 1.39
C PRO A 183 -5.92 -12.12 0.65
N SER A 184 -6.08 -10.92 1.18
CA SER A 184 -6.75 -9.81 0.48
C SER A 184 -5.83 -9.15 -0.54
N GLU A 185 -4.51 -9.33 -0.36
CA GLU A 185 -3.49 -8.69 -1.18
C GLU A 185 -2.29 -9.62 -1.37
N ILE A 186 -1.76 -9.64 -2.58
CA ILE A 186 -0.48 -10.26 -2.91
C ILE A 186 0.45 -9.18 -3.45
N ILE A 187 1.65 -9.07 -2.90
CA ILE A 187 2.76 -8.32 -3.48
C ILE A 187 3.73 -9.29 -4.12
N CYS A 188 4.29 -8.97 -5.26
CA CYS A 188 5.15 -9.89 -6.00
C CYS A 188 6.20 -9.18 -6.85
N ASN A 189 7.25 -9.92 -7.24
CA ASN A 189 8.20 -9.49 -8.26
C ASN A 189 7.64 -9.72 -9.67
N HIS A 190 8.23 -9.05 -10.66
CA HIS A 190 7.82 -9.16 -12.06
C HIS A 190 7.81 -10.61 -12.56
N SER A 191 8.82 -11.39 -12.18
CA SER A 191 8.96 -12.79 -12.60
C SER A 191 7.76 -13.66 -12.18
N PHE A 192 7.11 -13.35 -11.05
CA PHE A 192 5.90 -14.06 -10.63
C PHE A 192 4.74 -13.84 -11.62
N LEU A 193 4.56 -12.63 -12.13
CA LEU A 193 3.52 -12.34 -13.13
C LEU A 193 3.77 -13.10 -14.44
N MET A 194 5.03 -13.46 -14.72
CA MET A 194 5.45 -14.23 -15.91
C MET A 194 5.55 -15.74 -15.66
N SER A 195 5.24 -16.22 -14.46
CA SER A 195 5.43 -17.61 -14.04
C SER A 195 4.46 -18.64 -14.67
N GLY A 196 3.40 -18.15 -15.33
CA GLY A 196 2.29 -18.98 -15.83
C GLY A 196 1.11 -19.09 -14.89
N MET A 197 1.19 -18.54 -13.68
CA MET A 197 0.05 -18.41 -12.77
C MET A 197 -1.07 -17.57 -13.39
N ASP A 198 -2.31 -18.01 -13.22
CA ASP A 198 -3.50 -17.26 -13.67
C ASP A 198 -3.81 -16.12 -12.69
N ILE A 199 -3.17 -14.96 -12.94
CA ILE A 199 -3.33 -13.76 -12.10
C ILE A 199 -4.75 -13.19 -12.21
N ASP A 200 -5.39 -13.31 -13.36
CA ASP A 200 -6.75 -12.81 -13.55
C ASP A 200 -7.75 -13.64 -12.74
N ASP A 201 -7.55 -14.96 -12.64
CA ASP A 201 -8.36 -15.81 -11.77
C ASP A 201 -8.25 -15.41 -10.29
N LEU A 202 -7.05 -15.04 -9.81
CA LEU A 202 -6.84 -14.54 -8.44
C LEU A 202 -7.64 -13.25 -8.19
N LYS A 203 -7.65 -12.34 -9.14
CA LYS A 203 -8.37 -11.06 -9.06
C LYS A 203 -9.88 -11.25 -9.17
N ASP A 204 -10.33 -11.94 -10.20
CA ASP A 204 -11.74 -11.98 -10.59
C ASP A 204 -12.54 -12.98 -9.75
N ARG A 205 -11.99 -14.16 -9.46
CA ARG A 205 -12.67 -15.21 -8.71
C ARG A 205 -12.44 -15.11 -7.21
N LEU A 206 -11.22 -14.80 -6.76
CA LEU A 206 -10.87 -14.75 -5.35
C LEU A 206 -10.88 -13.33 -4.77
N SER A 207 -11.07 -12.31 -5.60
CA SER A 207 -11.05 -10.89 -5.20
C SER A 207 -9.74 -10.48 -4.50
N ILE A 208 -8.62 -11.10 -4.88
CA ILE A 208 -7.29 -10.80 -4.36
C ILE A 208 -6.67 -9.69 -5.20
N SER A 209 -6.24 -8.62 -4.56
CA SER A 209 -5.47 -7.56 -5.23
C SER A 209 -4.02 -8.02 -5.40
N VAL A 210 -3.49 -7.96 -6.62
CA VAL A 210 -2.11 -8.36 -6.92
C VAL A 210 -1.33 -7.12 -7.38
N PHE A 211 -0.25 -6.79 -6.67
CA PHE A 211 0.60 -5.64 -6.94
C PHE A 211 2.03 -6.10 -7.23
N GLU A 212 2.54 -5.70 -8.38
CA GLU A 212 3.96 -5.80 -8.70
C GLU A 212 4.72 -4.72 -7.96
N LEU A 213 5.79 -5.10 -7.27
CA LEU A 213 6.74 -4.16 -6.68
C LEU A 213 8.03 -4.09 -7.49
N GLU A 214 8.77 -3.01 -7.31
CA GLU A 214 10.07 -2.84 -7.95
C GLU A 214 11.06 -3.92 -7.49
N GLU A 215 11.96 -4.37 -8.39
CA GLU A 215 12.87 -5.50 -8.16
C GLU A 215 13.76 -5.34 -6.92
N TRP A 216 14.12 -4.12 -6.54
CA TRP A 216 14.92 -3.89 -5.33
C TRP A 216 14.23 -4.29 -4.01
N TYR A 217 12.89 -4.40 -3.98
CA TYR A 217 12.17 -4.99 -2.82
C TYR A 217 12.54 -6.45 -2.60
N PHE A 218 12.96 -7.15 -3.65
CA PHE A 218 13.28 -8.58 -3.66
C PHE A 218 14.79 -8.84 -3.70
N ASP A 219 15.60 -7.85 -3.38
CA ASP A 219 17.05 -8.02 -3.21
C ASP A 219 17.34 -8.78 -1.92
N GLU A 220 18.11 -9.86 -1.99
CA GLU A 220 18.36 -10.77 -0.86
C GLU A 220 19.10 -10.08 0.29
N GLU A 221 20.06 -9.21 0.00
CA GLU A 221 20.83 -8.48 1.02
C GLU A 221 19.91 -7.48 1.76
N ILE A 222 19.15 -6.70 1.02
CA ILE A 222 18.18 -5.75 1.60
C ILE A 222 17.15 -6.50 2.46
N CYS A 223 16.60 -7.60 1.97
CA CYS A 223 15.62 -8.40 2.69
C CYS A 223 16.20 -9.01 3.97
N SER A 224 17.44 -9.56 3.89
CA SER A 224 18.14 -10.08 5.04
C SER A 224 18.39 -9.02 6.11
N ASP A 225 18.82 -7.82 5.71
CA ASP A 225 19.12 -6.73 6.64
C ASP A 225 17.86 -6.20 7.33
N VAL A 226 16.76 -6.04 6.61
CA VAL A 226 15.46 -5.64 7.19
C VAL A 226 14.99 -6.65 8.25
N LEU A 227 15.13 -7.95 7.99
CA LEU A 227 14.77 -9.00 8.96
C LEU A 227 15.68 -8.96 10.19
N LYS A 228 17.00 -8.85 10.02
CA LYS A 228 17.96 -8.76 11.13
C LYS A 228 17.69 -7.55 12.02
N GLU A 229 17.45 -6.39 11.39
CA GLU A 229 17.14 -5.15 12.12
C GLU A 229 15.84 -5.30 12.91
N HIS A 230 14.77 -5.81 12.30
CA HIS A 230 13.47 -5.98 12.94
C HIS A 230 13.52 -6.90 14.15
N PHE A 231 14.19 -8.06 14.04
CA PHE A 231 14.30 -9.04 15.11
C PHE A 231 15.47 -8.81 16.06
N GLY A 232 16.30 -7.78 15.83
CA GLY A 232 17.48 -7.47 16.64
C GLY A 232 18.54 -8.58 16.58
N MET A 233 18.74 -9.20 15.43
CA MET A 233 19.63 -10.36 15.23
C MET A 233 20.85 -10.01 14.39
N VAL A 234 21.97 -10.68 14.66
CA VAL A 234 23.20 -10.55 13.85
C VAL A 234 23.12 -11.43 12.60
N ASP A 235 22.48 -12.59 12.72
CA ASP A 235 22.25 -13.52 11.61
C ASP A 235 20.83 -14.10 11.69
N LEU A 236 20.39 -14.77 10.60
CA LEU A 236 19.04 -15.31 10.49
C LEU A 236 18.90 -16.76 11.02
N ALA A 237 19.95 -17.33 11.62
CA ALA A 237 19.91 -18.70 12.13
C ALA A 237 18.89 -18.85 13.27
N GLY A 238 18.72 -17.78 14.07
CA GLY A 238 17.74 -17.75 15.17
C GLY A 238 16.28 -17.79 14.71
N LEU A 239 16.01 -17.46 13.44
CA LEU A 239 14.68 -17.54 12.85
C LEU A 239 14.38 -18.91 12.19
N GLY A 240 15.38 -19.79 12.08
CA GLY A 240 15.21 -21.09 11.44
C GLY A 240 15.08 -21.06 9.91
N ILE A 241 15.44 -19.97 9.27
CA ILE A 241 15.25 -19.74 7.83
C ILE A 241 16.57 -19.62 7.05
N SER A 242 17.71 -19.91 7.66
CA SER A 242 19.04 -19.75 7.04
C SER A 242 19.21 -20.49 5.71
N ASN A 243 18.46 -21.56 5.49
CA ASN A 243 18.50 -22.37 4.26
C ASN A 243 17.36 -22.02 3.28
N MET A 244 16.60 -20.96 3.56
CA MET A 244 15.44 -20.55 2.79
C MET A 244 15.71 -19.20 2.10
N SER A 245 16.58 -19.19 1.09
CA SER A 245 16.96 -17.91 0.44
C SER A 245 15.76 -17.19 -0.18
N LEU A 246 14.83 -17.91 -0.80
CA LEU A 246 13.59 -17.32 -1.33
C LEU A 246 12.62 -16.93 -0.20
N GLY A 247 12.60 -17.70 0.88
CA GLY A 247 11.84 -17.36 2.09
C GLY A 247 12.33 -16.06 2.73
N ILE A 248 13.65 -15.84 2.79
CA ILE A 248 14.27 -14.60 3.25
C ILE A 248 13.83 -13.43 2.36
N ILE A 249 13.89 -13.60 1.03
CA ILE A 249 13.45 -12.58 0.08
C ILE A 249 11.96 -12.25 0.25
N ALA A 250 11.10 -13.26 0.30
CA ALA A 250 9.66 -13.06 0.46
C ALA A 250 9.31 -12.41 1.80
N SER A 251 9.96 -12.83 2.90
CA SER A 251 9.71 -12.26 4.23
C SER A 251 10.24 -10.84 4.34
N GLY A 252 11.46 -10.59 3.89
CA GLY A 252 12.06 -9.27 3.93
C GLY A 252 11.33 -8.26 3.07
N SER A 253 10.91 -8.63 1.86
CA SER A 253 10.11 -7.77 0.99
C SER A 253 8.75 -7.42 1.61
N LEU A 254 8.08 -8.40 2.23
CA LEU A 254 6.82 -8.17 2.92
C LEU A 254 6.99 -7.21 4.10
N LEU A 255 7.99 -7.45 4.94
CA LEU A 255 8.26 -6.61 6.11
C LEU A 255 8.61 -5.17 5.71
N LYS A 256 9.45 -5.01 4.67
CA LYS A 256 9.80 -3.68 4.13
C LYS A 256 8.57 -2.94 3.62
N TYR A 257 7.72 -3.62 2.86
CA TYR A 257 6.46 -3.07 2.37
C TYR A 257 5.53 -2.64 3.53
N LEU A 258 5.45 -3.43 4.59
CA LEU A 258 4.69 -3.10 5.79
C LEU A 258 5.26 -1.88 6.53
N TYR A 259 6.57 -1.75 6.65
CA TYR A 259 7.18 -0.54 7.22
C TYR A 259 6.85 0.72 6.41
N GLU A 260 6.90 0.63 5.09
CA GLU A 260 6.63 1.76 4.21
C GLU A 260 5.16 2.16 4.17
N THR A 261 4.24 1.20 4.32
CA THR A 261 2.79 1.45 4.30
C THR A 261 2.26 1.84 5.68
N GLN A 262 2.70 1.20 6.75
CA GLN A 262 2.18 1.45 8.10
C GLN A 262 2.86 2.62 8.80
N LYS A 263 4.10 2.96 8.43
CA LYS A 263 4.87 4.06 9.03
C LYS A 263 5.04 3.95 10.56
N ASN A 264 5.10 2.72 11.08
CA ASN A 264 5.29 2.43 12.50
C ASN A 264 6.32 1.31 12.71
N SER A 265 6.64 0.99 13.97
CA SER A 265 7.70 0.06 14.32
C SER A 265 7.37 -1.42 14.09
N LEU A 266 6.11 -1.78 13.85
CA LEU A 266 5.63 -3.18 13.75
C LEU A 266 6.12 -4.07 14.90
N SER A 267 6.31 -3.51 16.10
CA SER A 267 6.92 -4.18 17.25
C SER A 267 6.12 -5.38 17.78
N HIS A 268 4.85 -5.50 17.39
CA HIS A 268 3.98 -6.63 17.71
C HIS A 268 4.24 -7.86 16.82
N MET A 269 4.93 -7.70 15.69
CA MET A 269 5.37 -8.80 14.82
C MET A 269 6.67 -9.40 15.38
N THR A 270 6.54 -10.24 16.41
CA THR A 270 7.67 -10.71 17.22
C THR A 270 8.28 -12.03 16.76
N LYS A 271 7.63 -12.74 15.84
CA LYS A 271 8.06 -14.07 15.38
C LYS A 271 7.80 -14.22 13.88
N LEU A 272 8.76 -14.86 13.20
CA LEU A 272 8.58 -15.41 11.86
C LEU A 272 8.53 -16.93 11.97
N ILE A 273 7.48 -17.54 11.44
CA ILE A 273 7.20 -18.98 11.57
C ILE A 273 7.41 -19.65 10.20
N PRO A 274 8.43 -20.55 10.08
CA PRO A 274 8.66 -21.33 8.87
C PRO A 274 7.58 -22.36 8.61
#